data_29f574f80e98b22e48e21c0a5f34d65b
#
_entry.id   29f574f80e98b22e48e21c0a5f34d65b
#
_cell.length_a   1.000
_cell.length_b   1.000
_cell.length_c   1.000
_cell.angle_alpha   90.00
_cell.angle_beta   90.00
_cell.angle_gamma   90.00
#
_symmetry.space_group_name_H-M   'P 1'
#
loop_
_entity.id
_entity.type
_entity.pdbx_description
1 polymer ?
#
loop_
_entity_poly.entity_id
_entity_poly.type
_entity_poly.pdbx_seq_one_letter_code
_entity_poly.pdbx_strand_id
1 'polypeptide(L)'
;MITPGPGVLSLAGVGAAFGREAGLRYLIGLLIGTNLVALAVVTGLAAVLLSVPWLRTVLLVVSISYLLWLAFRIAMSGSKIGFIEARREPGIRDGIILQTVNPKAYVVNTALFTGFPFATQSLLAETLSKFLVINVIWVVIHLLWLAAGVSLQSFALNPGTQRVINIGTVSYTHLTLPTICSV
;
A
#
# COMPACT_ATOMS: atom_id res chain seq x y z
N MET A 1 -4.84 -0.77 10.91
CA MET A 1 -4.16 0.21 10.05
C MET A 1 -2.66 0.35 10.37
N ILE A 2 -2.25 0.30 11.64
CA ILE A 2 -0.84 0.44 12.05
C ILE A 2 0.03 -0.74 11.61
N THR A 3 -0.54 -1.94 11.48
CA THR A 3 0.20 -3.13 11.05
C THR A 3 0.77 -2.91 9.65
N PRO A 4 2.08 -3.03 9.46
CA PRO A 4 2.72 -2.82 8.17
C PRO A 4 2.12 -3.78 7.12
N GLY A 5 1.77 -3.22 5.99
CA GLY A 5 1.19 -3.94 4.86
C GLY A 5 1.78 -3.43 3.55
N PRO A 6 1.35 -3.99 2.41
CA PRO A 6 1.90 -3.64 1.10
C PRO A 6 2.00 -2.13 0.85
N GLY A 7 0.95 -1.37 1.19
CA GLY A 7 0.91 0.08 0.95
C GLY A 7 1.99 0.85 1.73
N VAL A 8 2.09 0.64 3.05
CA VAL A 8 3.05 1.40 3.88
C VAL A 8 4.49 0.97 3.63
N LEU A 9 4.74 -0.33 3.43
CA LEU A 9 6.10 -0.83 3.17
C LEU A 9 6.62 -0.41 1.80
N SER A 10 5.77 -0.48 0.76
CA SER A 10 6.13 0.02 -0.56
C SER A 10 6.37 1.52 -0.56
N LEU A 11 5.57 2.30 0.18
CA LEU A 11 5.75 3.73 0.33
C LEU A 11 7.08 4.08 1.02
N ALA A 12 7.41 3.40 2.12
CA ALA A 12 8.70 3.56 2.79
C ALA A 12 9.86 3.20 1.85
N GLY A 13 9.73 2.10 1.09
CA GLY A 13 10.71 1.69 0.09
C GLY A 13 10.88 2.69 -1.04
N VAL A 14 9.79 3.27 -1.56
CA VAL A 14 9.85 4.35 -2.56
C VAL A 14 10.52 5.60 -1.97
N GLY A 15 10.17 5.98 -0.74
CA GLY A 15 10.82 7.09 -0.03
C GLY A 15 12.31 6.89 0.14
N ALA A 16 12.73 5.68 0.52
CA ALA A 16 14.13 5.34 0.71
C ALA A 16 14.93 5.29 -0.61
N ALA A 17 14.32 4.83 -1.71
CA ALA A 17 15.00 4.64 -2.98
C ALA A 17 14.98 5.88 -3.88
N PHE A 18 13.87 6.65 -3.88
CA PHE A 18 13.60 7.73 -4.83
C PHE A 18 13.36 9.08 -4.15
N GLY A 19 13.37 9.11 -2.81
CA GLY A 19 13.24 10.33 -2.03
C GLY A 19 11.78 10.79 -1.82
N ARG A 20 11.68 11.96 -1.18
CA ARG A 20 10.39 12.49 -0.68
C ARG A 20 9.38 12.79 -1.78
N GLU A 21 9.83 13.38 -2.89
CA GLU A 21 8.92 13.83 -3.94
C GLU A 21 8.24 12.66 -4.65
N ALA A 22 9.01 11.65 -5.03
CA ALA A 22 8.48 10.40 -5.59
C ALA A 22 7.55 9.70 -4.59
N GLY A 23 7.95 9.66 -3.31
CA GLY A 23 7.13 9.11 -2.23
C GLY A 23 5.80 9.83 -2.07
N LEU A 24 5.76 11.17 -2.15
CA LEU A 24 4.50 11.93 -2.07
C LEU A 24 3.59 11.68 -3.29
N ARG A 25 4.14 11.61 -4.49
CA ARG A 25 3.36 11.24 -5.69
C ARG A 25 2.75 9.85 -5.56
N TYR A 26 3.54 8.90 -5.05
CA TYR A 26 3.10 7.53 -4.82
C TYR A 26 2.03 7.47 -3.70
N LEU A 27 2.20 8.23 -2.61
CA LEU A 27 1.22 8.38 -1.52
C LEU A 27 -0.14 8.85 -2.02
N ILE A 28 -0.17 9.87 -2.91
CA ILE A 28 -1.42 10.34 -3.52
C ILE A 28 -2.11 9.21 -4.27
N GLY A 29 -1.35 8.41 -5.00
CA GLY A 29 -1.88 7.22 -5.68
C GLY A 29 -2.48 6.20 -4.72
N LEU A 30 -1.77 5.88 -3.63
CA LEU A 30 -2.27 4.99 -2.59
C LEU A 30 -3.55 5.54 -1.93
N LEU A 31 -3.63 6.86 -1.69
CA LEU A 31 -4.80 7.52 -1.12
C LEU A 31 -6.01 7.42 -2.06
N ILE A 32 -5.83 7.69 -3.33
CA ILE A 32 -6.89 7.51 -4.33
C ILE A 32 -7.33 6.04 -4.37
N GLY A 33 -6.39 5.12 -4.45
CA GLY A 33 -6.69 3.68 -4.50
C GLY A 33 -7.43 3.18 -3.27
N THR A 34 -7.05 3.62 -2.04
CA THR A 34 -7.76 3.20 -0.82
C THR A 34 -9.19 3.74 -0.78
N ASN A 35 -9.42 4.96 -1.27
CA ASN A 35 -10.78 5.52 -1.34
C ASN A 35 -11.64 4.83 -2.41
N LEU A 36 -11.07 4.41 -3.53
CA LEU A 36 -11.77 3.58 -4.51
C LEU A 36 -12.21 2.24 -3.92
N VAL A 37 -11.31 1.58 -3.15
CA VAL A 37 -11.65 0.34 -2.43
C VAL A 37 -12.72 0.59 -1.37
N ALA A 38 -12.63 1.68 -0.60
CA ALA A 38 -13.64 2.05 0.39
C ALA A 38 -15.02 2.30 -0.25
N LEU A 39 -15.07 2.97 -1.39
CA LEU A 39 -16.31 3.15 -2.17
C LEU A 39 -16.86 1.81 -2.65
N ALA A 40 -16.00 0.91 -3.16
CA ALA A 40 -16.43 -0.42 -3.56
C ALA A 40 -17.02 -1.23 -2.39
N VAL A 41 -16.47 -1.07 -1.18
CA VAL A 41 -17.00 -1.69 0.04
C VAL A 41 -18.38 -1.10 0.39
N VAL A 42 -18.51 0.21 0.45
CA VAL A 42 -19.74 0.90 0.84
C VAL A 42 -20.89 0.63 -0.15
N THR A 43 -20.57 0.53 -1.43
CA THR A 43 -21.59 0.21 -2.47
C THR A 43 -21.92 -1.28 -2.56
N GLY A 44 -21.29 -2.14 -1.76
CA GLY A 44 -21.47 -3.60 -1.83
C GLY A 44 -20.74 -4.28 -2.98
N LEU A 45 -20.11 -3.53 -3.88
CA LEU A 45 -19.35 -4.09 -5.02
C LEU A 45 -18.21 -5.00 -4.56
N ALA A 46 -17.55 -4.66 -3.46
CA ALA A 46 -16.51 -5.48 -2.88
C ALA A 46 -17.02 -6.85 -2.43
N ALA A 47 -18.23 -6.93 -1.86
CA ALA A 47 -18.83 -8.20 -1.46
C ALA A 47 -19.09 -9.11 -2.67
N VAL A 48 -19.58 -8.55 -3.78
CA VAL A 48 -19.79 -9.28 -5.03
C VAL A 48 -18.45 -9.79 -5.60
N LEU A 49 -17.44 -8.91 -5.67
CA LEU A 49 -16.10 -9.28 -6.18
C LEU A 49 -15.44 -10.38 -5.35
N LEU A 50 -15.55 -10.28 -4.02
CA LEU A 50 -14.92 -11.24 -3.10
C LEU A 50 -15.74 -12.54 -2.91
N SER A 51 -17.01 -12.59 -3.32
CA SER A 51 -17.81 -13.81 -3.29
C SER A 51 -17.36 -14.84 -4.33
N VAL A 52 -16.60 -14.40 -5.34
CA VAL A 52 -16.10 -15.27 -6.40
C VAL A 52 -14.69 -15.79 -6.02
N PRO A 53 -14.51 -17.08 -5.65
CA PRO A 53 -13.26 -17.58 -5.09
C PRO A 53 -12.04 -17.39 -6.00
N TRP A 54 -12.19 -17.64 -7.30
CA TRP A 54 -11.07 -17.48 -8.24
C TRP A 54 -10.63 -16.02 -8.38
N LEU A 55 -11.55 -15.05 -8.25
CA LEU A 55 -11.23 -13.62 -8.35
C LEU A 55 -10.38 -13.18 -7.16
N ARG A 56 -10.65 -13.68 -5.94
CA ARG A 56 -9.80 -13.45 -4.77
C ARG A 56 -8.37 -13.95 -5.03
N THR A 57 -8.23 -15.16 -5.58
CA THR A 57 -6.92 -15.74 -5.92
C THR A 57 -6.19 -14.90 -6.98
N VAL A 58 -6.88 -14.45 -8.01
CA VAL A 58 -6.32 -13.57 -9.04
C VAL A 58 -5.82 -12.25 -8.42
N LEU A 59 -6.64 -11.60 -7.58
CA LEU A 59 -6.23 -10.36 -6.90
C LEU A 59 -4.99 -10.58 -6.03
N LEU A 60 -4.92 -11.71 -5.31
CA LEU A 60 -3.77 -12.07 -4.49
C LEU A 60 -2.52 -12.26 -5.36
N VAL A 61 -2.59 -13.05 -6.43
CA VAL A 61 -1.47 -13.31 -7.34
C VAL A 61 -0.99 -12.02 -8.01
N VAL A 62 -1.91 -11.18 -8.50
CA VAL A 62 -1.57 -9.89 -9.12
C VAL A 62 -0.91 -8.95 -8.10
N SER A 63 -1.43 -8.90 -6.87
CA SER A 63 -0.85 -8.08 -5.80
C SER A 63 0.57 -8.52 -5.47
N ILE A 64 0.80 -9.82 -5.29
CA ILE A 64 2.13 -10.38 -5.01
C ILE A 64 3.09 -10.11 -6.17
N SER A 65 2.67 -10.38 -7.41
CA SER A 65 3.49 -10.16 -8.60
C SER A 65 3.87 -8.67 -8.74
N TYR A 66 2.93 -7.77 -8.49
CA TYR A 66 3.21 -6.34 -8.51
C TYR A 66 4.20 -5.92 -7.42
N LEU A 67 4.05 -6.45 -6.20
CA LEU A 67 4.97 -6.17 -5.09
C LEU A 67 6.37 -6.68 -5.39
N LEU A 68 6.50 -7.90 -5.94
CA LEU A 68 7.80 -8.45 -6.37
C LEU A 68 8.44 -7.58 -7.44
N TRP A 69 7.69 -7.17 -8.42
CA TRP A 69 8.17 -6.27 -9.48
C TRP A 69 8.61 -4.91 -8.91
N LEU A 70 7.82 -4.31 -8.00
CA LEU A 70 8.17 -3.06 -7.34
C LEU A 70 9.41 -3.20 -6.47
N ALA A 71 9.51 -4.32 -5.73
CA ALA A 71 10.67 -4.66 -4.93
C ALA A 71 11.94 -4.78 -5.77
N PHE A 72 11.85 -5.49 -6.88
CA PHE A 72 12.95 -5.60 -7.82
C PHE A 72 13.38 -4.21 -8.33
N ARG A 73 12.44 -3.34 -8.68
CA ARG A 73 12.73 -1.96 -9.08
C ARG A 73 13.46 -1.17 -7.97
N ILE A 74 12.99 -1.26 -6.72
CA ILE A 74 13.61 -0.60 -5.57
C ILE A 74 15.02 -1.15 -5.32
N ALA A 75 15.19 -2.46 -5.33
CA ALA A 75 16.51 -3.09 -5.13
C ALA A 75 17.53 -2.70 -6.20
N MET A 76 17.07 -2.51 -7.43
CA MET A 76 17.94 -2.12 -8.55
C MET A 76 18.22 -0.61 -8.63
N SER A 77 17.45 0.24 -7.93
CA SER A 77 17.64 1.70 -7.96
C SER A 77 18.95 2.15 -7.29
N GLY A 78 19.48 1.37 -6.34
CA GLY A 78 20.76 1.65 -5.65
C GLY A 78 22.00 1.08 -6.32
N SER A 79 21.87 0.29 -7.38
CA SER A 79 23.03 -0.29 -8.08
C SER A 79 23.42 0.63 -9.25
N LYS A 80 24.63 1.22 -9.16
CA LYS A 80 25.29 1.91 -10.28
C LYS A 80 25.73 0.90 -11.36
N ILE A 81 24.81 0.08 -11.87
CA ILE A 81 25.07 -0.74 -13.06
C ILE A 81 24.70 0.13 -14.26
N GLY A 82 25.70 0.73 -14.87
CA GLY A 82 25.61 1.78 -15.89
C GLY A 82 25.03 1.39 -17.26
N PHE A 83 24.09 0.46 -17.33
CA PHE A 83 23.44 0.04 -18.57
C PHE A 83 21.92 -0.06 -18.53
N ILE A 84 21.28 0.32 -17.41
CA ILE A 84 19.82 0.37 -17.35
C ILE A 84 19.42 1.83 -17.22
N GLU A 85 18.82 2.38 -18.31
CA GLU A 85 18.21 3.72 -18.35
C GLU A 85 17.44 3.99 -17.06
N ALA A 86 17.48 5.24 -16.58
CA ALA A 86 16.81 5.71 -15.38
C ALA A 86 15.35 5.19 -15.36
N ARG A 87 15.12 4.09 -14.64
CA ARG A 87 13.79 3.48 -14.53
C ARG A 87 12.85 4.51 -13.92
N ARG A 88 11.74 4.76 -14.61
CA ARG A 88 10.69 5.67 -14.17
C ARG A 88 10.38 5.45 -12.70
N GLU A 89 10.46 6.51 -11.90
CA GLU A 89 10.07 6.52 -10.50
C GLU A 89 8.61 6.06 -10.34
N PRO A 90 8.28 5.24 -9.31
CA PRO A 90 6.90 4.93 -8.98
C PRO A 90 6.12 6.21 -8.70
N GLY A 91 4.95 6.33 -9.31
CA GLY A 91 4.12 7.54 -9.21
C GLY A 91 2.68 7.23 -8.78
N ILE A 92 1.79 8.19 -9.04
CA ILE A 92 0.36 8.11 -8.66
C ILE A 92 -0.29 6.84 -9.22
N ARG A 93 -0.07 6.54 -10.51
CA ARG A 93 -0.66 5.35 -11.14
C ARG A 93 -0.24 4.04 -10.44
N ASP A 94 1.03 3.95 -10.07
CA ASP A 94 1.57 2.75 -9.42
C ASP A 94 0.95 2.55 -8.03
N GLY A 95 0.73 3.65 -7.28
CA GLY A 95 0.05 3.63 -6.00
C GLY A 95 -1.43 3.22 -6.11
N ILE A 96 -2.15 3.72 -7.11
CA ILE A 96 -3.55 3.34 -7.38
C ILE A 96 -3.62 1.84 -7.67
N ILE A 97 -2.80 1.34 -8.60
CA ILE A 97 -2.78 -0.07 -8.98
C ILE A 97 -2.51 -0.95 -7.76
N LEU A 98 -1.45 -0.64 -6.99
CA LEU A 98 -1.14 -1.45 -5.81
C LEU A 98 -2.32 -1.53 -4.86
N GLN A 99 -2.95 -0.40 -4.55
CA GLN A 99 -3.99 -0.36 -3.53
C GLN A 99 -5.29 -1.02 -3.99
N THR A 100 -5.64 -0.89 -5.28
CA THR A 100 -6.85 -1.52 -5.83
C THR A 100 -6.73 -3.03 -5.97
N VAL A 101 -5.54 -3.57 -6.16
CA VAL A 101 -5.32 -5.03 -6.19
C VAL A 101 -4.97 -5.61 -4.80
N ASN A 102 -4.78 -4.76 -3.79
CA ASN A 102 -4.35 -5.17 -2.46
C ASN A 102 -5.51 -5.79 -1.66
N PRO A 103 -5.54 -7.11 -1.42
CA PRO A 103 -6.64 -7.75 -0.68
C PRO A 103 -6.77 -7.23 0.75
N LYS A 104 -5.66 -6.83 1.40
CA LYS A 104 -5.70 -6.23 2.73
C LYS A 104 -6.52 -4.94 2.76
N ALA A 105 -6.50 -4.13 1.70
CA ALA A 105 -7.28 -2.90 1.63
C ALA A 105 -8.79 -3.20 1.69
N TYR A 106 -9.24 -4.24 1.00
CA TYR A 106 -10.65 -4.69 1.05
C TYR A 106 -11.05 -5.18 2.43
N VAL A 107 -10.24 -6.07 3.04
CA VAL A 107 -10.52 -6.61 4.38
C VAL A 107 -10.60 -5.50 5.42
N VAL A 108 -9.61 -4.59 5.44
CA VAL A 108 -9.56 -3.49 6.42
C VAL A 108 -10.73 -2.53 6.23
N ASN A 109 -11.04 -2.12 5.00
CA ASN A 109 -12.17 -1.22 4.74
C ASN A 109 -13.50 -1.90 5.07
N THR A 110 -13.70 -3.18 4.72
CA THR A 110 -14.88 -3.93 5.12
C THR A 110 -15.05 -3.93 6.63
N ALA A 111 -14.03 -4.31 7.38
CA ALA A 111 -14.09 -4.34 8.84
C ALA A 111 -14.42 -2.96 9.44
N LEU A 112 -13.87 -1.87 8.91
CA LEU A 112 -14.11 -0.51 9.41
C LEU A 112 -15.51 0.00 9.09
N PHE A 113 -16.02 -0.24 7.88
CA PHE A 113 -17.34 0.25 7.48
C PHE A 113 -18.48 -0.60 8.05
N THR A 114 -18.31 -1.92 8.19
CA THR A 114 -19.36 -2.82 8.68
C THR A 114 -19.27 -3.15 10.17
N GLY A 115 -18.08 -3.15 10.76
CA GLY A 115 -17.84 -3.63 12.12
C GLY A 115 -18.09 -2.63 13.24
N PHE A 116 -18.24 -1.34 12.94
CA PHE A 116 -18.33 -0.28 13.97
C PHE A 116 -19.47 0.71 13.67
N PRO A 117 -20.75 0.28 13.76
CA PRO A 117 -21.87 1.20 13.60
C PRO A 117 -21.94 2.13 14.82
N PHE A 118 -22.11 3.45 14.60
CA PHE A 118 -22.22 4.44 15.68
C PHE A 118 -23.33 5.49 15.47
N ALA A 119 -23.75 5.74 14.26
CA ALA A 119 -24.80 6.72 13.93
C ALA A 119 -26.00 6.04 13.27
N THR A 120 -26.78 5.33 14.07
CA THR A 120 -27.92 4.51 13.60
C THR A 120 -29.05 5.29 12.93
N GLN A 121 -29.10 6.62 13.14
CA GLN A 121 -30.16 7.49 12.58
C GLN A 121 -29.89 7.96 11.15
N SER A 122 -28.65 7.93 10.67
CA SER A 122 -28.29 8.38 9.31
C SER A 122 -27.08 7.63 8.78
N LEU A 123 -27.34 6.68 7.90
CA LEU A 123 -26.29 5.92 7.20
C LEU A 123 -25.32 6.84 6.43
N LEU A 124 -25.85 7.92 5.83
CA LEU A 124 -25.01 8.87 5.08
C LEU A 124 -24.03 9.61 6.01
N ALA A 125 -24.53 10.13 7.14
CA ALA A 125 -23.70 10.84 8.10
C ALA A 125 -22.62 9.91 8.70
N GLU A 126 -23.00 8.68 9.02
CA GLU A 126 -22.06 7.67 9.49
C GLU A 126 -20.97 7.37 8.46
N THR A 127 -21.35 7.12 7.22
CA THR A 127 -20.43 6.82 6.12
C THR A 127 -19.46 7.97 5.88
N LEU A 128 -19.94 9.20 5.79
CA LEU A 128 -19.09 10.39 5.58
C LEU A 128 -18.12 10.61 6.75
N SER A 129 -18.60 10.44 7.98
CA SER A 129 -17.76 10.54 9.18
C SER A 129 -16.66 9.47 9.19
N LYS A 130 -16.99 8.23 8.83
CA LYS A 130 -16.02 7.14 8.68
C LYS A 130 -14.97 7.46 7.61
N PHE A 131 -15.38 7.94 6.43
CA PHE A 131 -14.45 8.35 5.39
C PHE A 131 -13.49 9.42 5.90
N LEU A 132 -13.99 10.46 6.59
CA LEU A 132 -13.16 11.53 7.12
C LEU A 132 -12.13 11.00 8.13
N VAL A 133 -12.60 10.30 9.16
CA VAL A 133 -11.72 9.78 10.24
C VAL A 133 -10.69 8.79 9.70
N ILE A 134 -11.12 7.85 8.86
CA ILE A 134 -10.25 6.85 8.26
C ILE A 134 -9.18 7.52 7.41
N ASN A 135 -9.52 8.48 6.56
CA ASN A 135 -8.56 9.18 5.72
C ASN A 135 -7.56 10.00 6.54
N VAL A 136 -7.99 10.70 7.58
CA VAL A 136 -7.08 11.47 8.45
C VAL A 136 -6.07 10.54 9.11
N ILE A 137 -6.52 9.46 9.75
CA ILE A 137 -5.63 8.49 10.40
C ILE A 137 -4.71 7.82 9.36
N TRP A 138 -5.25 7.46 8.21
CA TRP A 138 -4.52 6.81 7.13
C TRP A 138 -3.38 7.70 6.61
N VAL A 139 -3.67 8.98 6.33
CA VAL A 139 -2.67 9.93 5.83
C VAL A 139 -1.56 10.13 6.85
N VAL A 140 -1.88 10.32 8.13
CA VAL A 140 -0.88 10.48 9.20
C VAL A 140 0.06 9.28 9.26
N ILE A 141 -0.49 8.06 9.28
CA ILE A 141 0.30 6.83 9.34
C ILE A 141 1.22 6.72 8.11
N HIS A 142 0.69 6.99 6.92
CA HIS A 142 1.47 6.86 5.68
C HIS A 142 2.55 7.93 5.56
N LEU A 143 2.30 9.15 6.03
CA LEU A 143 3.33 10.21 6.09
C LEU A 143 4.46 9.82 7.06
N LEU A 144 4.15 9.21 8.20
CA LEU A 144 5.17 8.71 9.13
C LEU A 144 6.03 7.62 8.49
N TRP A 145 5.41 6.69 7.75
CA TRP A 145 6.16 5.66 7.02
C TRP A 145 6.99 6.22 5.88
N LEU A 146 6.49 7.23 5.16
CA LEU A 146 7.26 7.94 4.16
C LEU A 146 8.47 8.65 4.78
N ALA A 147 8.25 9.36 5.89
CA ALA A 147 9.32 10.04 6.60
C ALA A 147 10.40 9.05 7.10
N ALA A 148 9.99 7.91 7.64
CA ALA A 148 10.90 6.83 8.02
C ALA A 148 11.72 6.32 6.83
N GLY A 149 11.07 6.09 5.68
CA GLY A 149 11.76 5.67 4.45
C GLY A 149 12.77 6.70 3.95
N VAL A 150 12.36 7.98 3.89
CA VAL A 150 13.27 9.07 3.47
C VAL A 150 14.45 9.24 4.44
N SER A 151 14.21 9.08 5.75
CA SER A 151 15.29 9.12 6.75
C SER A 151 16.32 8.02 6.53
N LEU A 152 15.91 6.83 6.09
CA LEU A 152 16.84 5.76 5.73
C LEU A 152 17.74 6.13 4.55
N GLN A 153 17.24 6.94 3.61
CA GLN A 153 18.04 7.45 2.49
C GLN A 153 19.18 8.38 2.96
N SER A 154 18.93 9.19 4.01
CA SER A 154 19.91 10.15 4.54
C SER A 154 21.05 9.48 5.34
N PHE A 155 20.83 8.28 5.88
CA PHE A 155 21.92 7.46 6.35
C PHE A 155 22.66 6.95 5.11
N ALA A 156 23.87 7.47 4.85
CA ALA A 156 24.74 7.04 3.74
C ALA A 156 25.16 5.56 3.94
N LEU A 157 24.18 4.66 3.80
CA LEU A 157 24.40 3.23 3.92
C LEU A 157 25.20 2.78 2.70
N ASN A 158 26.22 1.95 2.96
CA ASN A 158 26.92 1.23 1.90
C ASN A 158 25.87 0.57 0.96
N PRO A 159 26.03 0.67 -0.38
CA PRO A 159 25.06 0.12 -1.34
C PRO A 159 24.62 -1.33 -1.07
N GLY A 160 25.52 -2.15 -0.48
CA GLY A 160 25.20 -3.52 -0.04
C GLY A 160 24.21 -3.56 1.10
N THR A 161 24.37 -2.72 2.13
CA THR A 161 23.48 -2.64 3.28
C THR A 161 22.09 -2.11 2.87
N GLN A 162 22.04 -1.12 1.99
CA GLN A 162 20.80 -0.58 1.44
C GLN A 162 20.01 -1.64 0.66
N ARG A 163 20.72 -2.48 -0.12
CA ARG A 163 20.12 -3.61 -0.84
C ARG A 163 19.54 -4.66 0.11
N VAL A 164 20.23 -5.00 1.19
CA VAL A 164 19.75 -5.96 2.20
C VAL A 164 18.50 -5.43 2.90
N ILE A 165 18.47 -4.16 3.29
CA ILE A 165 17.31 -3.52 3.92
C ILE A 165 16.11 -3.54 2.96
N ASN A 166 16.31 -3.16 1.69
CA ASN A 166 15.25 -3.15 0.69
C ASN A 166 14.69 -4.56 0.45
N ILE A 167 15.53 -5.58 0.35
CA ILE A 167 15.11 -6.98 0.21
C ILE A 167 14.38 -7.46 1.46
N GLY A 168 14.89 -7.16 2.66
CA GLY A 168 14.27 -7.55 3.93
C GLY A 168 12.87 -6.95 4.10
N THR A 169 12.70 -5.67 3.77
CA THR A 169 11.40 -4.98 3.81
C THR A 169 10.37 -5.64 2.90
N VAL A 170 10.81 -6.09 1.74
CA VAL A 170 9.94 -6.79 0.77
C VAL A 170 9.62 -8.21 1.21
N SER A 171 10.62 -8.95 1.71
CA SER A 171 10.41 -10.31 2.20
C SER A 171 9.41 -10.37 3.37
N TYR A 172 9.47 -9.38 4.28
CA TYR A 172 8.49 -9.25 5.36
C TYR A 172 7.06 -9.04 4.83
N THR A 173 6.90 -8.28 3.77
CA THR A 173 5.58 -8.09 3.12
C THR A 173 5.00 -9.40 2.62
N HIS A 174 5.84 -10.30 2.10
CA HIS A 174 5.41 -11.62 1.63
C HIS A 174 4.98 -12.56 2.75
N LEU A 175 5.66 -12.52 3.89
CA LEU A 175 5.33 -13.38 5.04
C LEU A 175 4.03 -12.96 5.72
N THR A 176 3.64 -11.70 5.63
CA THR A 176 2.41 -11.18 6.29
C THR A 176 1.16 -11.27 5.43
N LEU A 177 1.27 -11.38 4.10
CA LEU A 177 0.13 -11.52 3.20
C LEU A 177 -0.66 -12.84 3.38
N PRO A 178 -0.03 -14.02 3.50
CA PRO A 178 -0.74 -15.29 3.69
C PRO A 178 -1.52 -15.36 5.01
N THR A 179 -0.99 -14.76 6.08
CA THR A 179 -1.62 -14.79 7.41
C THR A 179 -2.88 -13.92 7.53
N ILE A 180 -3.07 -12.96 6.62
CA ILE A 180 -4.23 -12.08 6.60
C ILE A 180 -5.38 -12.69 5.78
N CYS A 181 -5.08 -13.63 4.88
CA CYS A 181 -6.08 -14.32 4.07
C CYS A 181 -6.64 -15.61 4.71
N SER A 182 -6.16 -15.98 5.91
CA SER A 182 -6.60 -17.18 6.65
C SER A 182 -7.60 -16.89 7.77
N VAL A 183 -8.19 -15.68 7.80
CA VAL A 183 -9.27 -15.30 8.75
C VAL A 183 -10.57 -15.10 7.99
#